data_8b94f77c06f23ef578c4cc4620da2bd8
#
_entry.id   8b94f77c06f23ef578c4cc4620da2bd8
#
_cell.length_a   1.000
_cell.length_b   1.000
_cell.length_c   1.000
_cell.angle_alpha   90.00
_cell.angle_beta   90.00
_cell.angle_gamma   90.00
#
_symmetry.space_group_name_H-M   'P 1'
#
loop_
_entity.id
_entity.type
_entity.pdbx_description
1 polymer ?
#
loop_
_entity_poly.entity_id
_entity_poly.type
_entity_poly.pdbx_seq_one_letter_code
_entity_poly.pdbx_strand_id
1 'polypeptide(L)'
;MATTEHRPTERVLDILELLSNSESGMTLTELSKALEAPKSSIMPLVHTMRSRNFIYMQSETLRYFIGVATYTVGISYNNHQTSLQFIKQEMEKISSICDETCQLGIQSRNMILYIAKVESSQPIRLISSVGKQLPLYCTSLGRALLAYKSDDEIRNMFPSTLKSYTSNTVTNIDSLLKELVATRERGYAMEREETNHLINCIAVSLNYHNNPIAAISVSIPTFRLNEQKIQETVNVLFEAKRNIESHFKTFGVDFGNLD
;
A
#
# COMPACT_ATOMS: atom_id res chain seq x y z
N MET A 1 -14.37 -24.03 12.39
CA MET A 1 -13.27 -24.47 13.30
C MET A 1 -12.23 -23.39 13.27
N ALA A 2 -11.95 -22.71 14.39
CA ALA A 2 -10.86 -21.76 14.45
C ALA A 2 -9.56 -22.54 14.28
N THR A 3 -8.87 -22.36 13.17
CA THR A 3 -7.52 -22.87 12.96
C THR A 3 -6.60 -22.12 13.92
N THR A 4 -6.09 -22.81 14.93
CA THR A 4 -5.09 -22.23 15.84
C THR A 4 -3.84 -21.99 15.03
N GLU A 5 -3.49 -20.74 14.77
CA GLU A 5 -2.27 -20.39 14.06
C GLU A 5 -1.05 -20.98 14.78
N HIS A 6 -0.07 -21.46 14.00
CA HIS A 6 1.12 -22.10 14.56
C HIS A 6 2.09 -21.01 15.05
N ARG A 7 2.10 -20.73 16.35
CA ARG A 7 2.88 -19.65 16.98
C ARG A 7 4.32 -19.46 16.51
N PRO A 8 5.14 -20.51 16.31
CA PRO A 8 6.50 -20.31 15.79
C PRO A 8 6.53 -19.77 14.37
N THR A 9 5.61 -20.21 13.50
CA THR A 9 5.50 -19.71 12.12
C THR A 9 5.02 -18.27 12.10
N GLU A 10 4.00 -17.94 12.87
CA GLU A 10 3.49 -16.57 13.07
C GLU A 10 4.63 -15.64 13.47
N ARG A 11 5.42 -15.99 14.48
CA ARG A 11 6.58 -15.21 14.92
C ARG A 11 7.64 -15.00 13.84
N VAL A 12 7.86 -15.97 12.97
CA VAL A 12 8.79 -15.80 11.83
C VAL A 12 8.28 -14.73 10.88
N LEU A 13 6.98 -14.72 10.59
CA LEU A 13 6.35 -13.71 9.74
C LEU A 13 6.39 -12.33 10.41
N ASP A 14 6.02 -12.25 11.69
CA ASP A 14 6.07 -11.01 12.47
C ASP A 14 7.49 -10.42 12.51
N ILE A 15 8.53 -11.25 12.66
CA ILE A 15 9.94 -10.79 12.61
C ILE A 15 10.25 -10.14 11.27
N LEU A 16 9.82 -10.75 10.14
CA LEU A 16 10.03 -10.19 8.82
C LEU A 16 9.30 -8.86 8.66
N GLU A 17 8.04 -8.77 9.12
CA GLU A 17 7.23 -7.53 9.07
C GLU A 17 7.86 -6.41 9.92
N LEU A 18 8.29 -6.71 11.14
CA LEU A 18 8.95 -5.75 12.02
C LEU A 18 10.24 -5.21 11.42
N LEU A 19 11.08 -6.10 10.86
CA LEU A 19 12.35 -5.72 10.25
C LEU A 19 12.16 -4.94 8.95
N SER A 20 11.13 -5.25 8.15
CA SER A 20 10.83 -4.53 6.91
C SER A 20 10.40 -3.08 7.16
N ASN A 21 9.82 -2.80 8.33
CA ASN A 21 9.39 -1.46 8.75
C ASN A 21 10.45 -0.68 9.55
N SER A 22 11.63 -1.27 9.79
CA SER A 22 12.68 -0.66 10.59
C SER A 22 13.89 -0.26 9.72
N GLU A 23 14.06 1.02 9.46
CA GLU A 23 15.22 1.53 8.72
C GLU A 23 16.56 1.30 9.46
N SER A 24 16.54 1.33 10.79
CA SER A 24 17.74 1.12 11.64
C SER A 24 17.98 -0.32 12.03
N GLY A 25 17.15 -1.26 11.58
CA GLY A 25 17.15 -2.64 12.04
C GLY A 25 16.71 -2.78 13.50
N MET A 26 16.66 -4.00 14.02
CA MET A 26 16.26 -4.28 15.41
C MET A 26 17.22 -5.25 16.09
N THR A 27 17.51 -5.02 17.35
CA THR A 27 18.23 -5.97 18.21
C THR A 27 17.30 -7.12 18.64
N LEU A 28 17.88 -8.24 19.11
CA LEU A 28 17.08 -9.35 19.66
C LEU A 28 16.20 -8.90 20.85
N THR A 29 16.66 -7.92 21.61
CA THR A 29 15.89 -7.37 22.75
C THR A 29 14.67 -6.59 22.28
N GLU A 30 14.82 -5.76 21.23
CA GLU A 30 13.73 -5.00 20.63
C GLU A 30 12.71 -5.94 19.98
N LEU A 31 13.15 -6.97 19.25
CA LEU A 31 12.28 -8.02 18.70
C LEU A 31 11.52 -8.77 19.79
N SER A 32 12.20 -9.17 20.88
CA SER A 32 11.59 -9.84 22.04
C SER A 32 10.47 -9.00 22.66
N LYS A 33 10.70 -7.70 22.79
CA LYS A 33 9.72 -6.75 23.33
C LYS A 33 8.53 -6.54 22.38
N ALA A 34 8.80 -6.36 21.09
CA ALA A 34 7.76 -6.11 20.07
C ALA A 34 6.84 -7.34 19.89
N LEU A 35 7.40 -8.55 19.97
CA LEU A 35 6.67 -9.81 19.87
C LEU A 35 6.05 -10.29 21.18
N GLU A 36 6.24 -9.57 22.28
CA GLU A 36 5.84 -9.99 23.63
C GLU A 36 6.27 -11.45 23.95
N ALA A 37 7.46 -11.83 23.49
CA ALA A 37 7.96 -13.20 23.57
C ALA A 37 9.36 -13.27 24.17
N PRO A 38 9.65 -14.27 25.04
CA PRO A 38 10.98 -14.45 25.62
C PRO A 38 12.06 -14.63 24.55
N LYS A 39 13.25 -14.04 24.77
CA LYS A 39 14.41 -14.20 23.86
C LYS A 39 14.74 -15.66 23.58
N SER A 40 14.60 -16.54 24.57
CA SER A 40 14.85 -17.98 24.42
C SER A 40 13.94 -18.65 23.39
N SER A 41 12.73 -18.13 23.19
CA SER A 41 11.77 -18.68 22.22
C SER A 41 11.96 -18.15 20.80
N ILE A 42 12.49 -16.93 20.65
CA ILE A 42 12.73 -16.34 19.32
C ILE A 42 14.16 -16.58 18.80
N MET A 43 15.14 -16.82 19.66
CA MET A 43 16.53 -17.08 19.27
C MET A 43 16.68 -18.23 18.25
N PRO A 44 16.04 -19.42 18.41
CA PRO A 44 16.11 -20.49 17.43
C PRO A 44 15.53 -20.08 16.07
N LEU A 45 14.46 -19.28 16.07
CA LEU A 45 13.83 -18.75 14.84
C LEU A 45 14.79 -17.80 14.12
N VAL A 46 15.31 -16.81 14.83
CA VAL A 46 16.29 -15.84 14.33
C VAL A 46 17.55 -16.54 13.80
N HIS A 47 18.05 -17.56 14.52
CA HIS A 47 19.17 -18.36 14.06
C HIS A 47 18.89 -19.06 12.72
N THR A 48 17.71 -19.70 12.61
CA THR A 48 17.29 -20.37 11.37
C THR A 48 17.10 -19.38 10.22
N MET A 49 16.44 -18.24 10.47
CA MET A 49 16.24 -17.21 9.46
C MET A 49 17.57 -16.62 8.96
N ARG A 50 18.53 -16.42 9.88
CA ARG A 50 19.87 -15.94 9.56
C ARG A 50 20.67 -16.99 8.76
N SER A 51 20.68 -18.26 9.16
CA SER A 51 21.38 -19.33 8.44
C SER A 51 20.86 -19.53 7.02
N ARG A 52 19.61 -19.15 6.77
CA ARG A 52 18.96 -19.21 5.45
C ARG A 52 18.95 -17.87 4.71
N ASN A 53 19.65 -16.84 5.20
CA ASN A 53 19.77 -15.50 4.63
C ASN A 53 18.44 -14.73 4.47
N PHE A 54 17.38 -15.10 5.20
CA PHE A 54 16.16 -14.30 5.27
C PHE A 54 16.34 -13.02 6.08
N ILE A 55 17.25 -13.07 7.05
CA ILE A 55 17.72 -11.91 7.81
C ILE A 55 19.24 -11.96 7.92
N TYR A 56 19.89 -10.83 8.13
CA TYR A 56 21.30 -10.78 8.51
C TYR A 56 21.50 -9.92 9.76
N MET A 57 22.60 -10.10 10.44
CA MET A 57 22.96 -9.33 11.63
C MET A 57 24.24 -8.53 11.33
N GLN A 58 24.20 -7.26 11.60
CA GLN A 58 25.36 -6.40 11.56
C GLN A 58 26.20 -6.62 12.83
N SER A 59 27.43 -6.99 12.67
CA SER A 59 28.30 -7.42 13.81
C SER A 59 28.58 -6.32 14.83
N GLU A 60 28.71 -5.07 14.36
CA GLU A 60 29.07 -3.91 15.19
C GLU A 60 27.92 -3.48 16.09
N THR A 61 26.69 -3.55 15.60
CA THR A 61 25.50 -3.05 16.30
C THR A 61 24.62 -4.15 16.88
N LEU A 62 24.89 -5.42 16.51
CA LEU A 62 24.06 -6.58 16.83
C LEU A 62 22.59 -6.43 16.40
N ARG A 63 22.35 -5.61 15.35
CA ARG A 63 21.03 -5.37 14.80
C ARG A 63 20.78 -6.30 13.62
N TYR A 64 19.55 -6.80 13.56
CA TYR A 64 19.05 -7.64 12.48
C TYR A 64 18.36 -6.78 11.42
N PHE A 65 18.53 -7.16 10.17
CA PHE A 65 17.94 -6.54 8.98
C PHE A 65 17.39 -7.62 8.05
N ILE A 66 16.52 -7.24 7.12
CA ILE A 66 16.04 -8.11 6.05
C ILE A 66 17.20 -8.59 5.20
N GLY A 67 17.26 -9.90 4.97
CA GLY A 67 18.32 -10.55 4.18
C GLY A 67 17.92 -10.79 2.72
N VAL A 68 18.92 -11.13 1.90
CA VAL A 68 18.77 -11.29 0.44
C VAL A 68 17.78 -12.39 0.02
N ALA A 69 17.61 -13.44 0.82
CA ALA A 69 16.64 -14.50 0.52
C ALA A 69 15.19 -13.98 0.49
N THR A 70 14.87 -13.01 1.34
CA THR A 70 13.54 -12.34 1.33
C THR A 70 13.30 -11.59 0.01
N TYR A 71 14.33 -10.91 -0.52
CA TYR A 71 14.25 -10.26 -1.83
C TYR A 71 14.00 -11.28 -2.95
N THR A 72 14.71 -12.41 -2.94
CA THR A 72 14.55 -13.47 -3.94
C THR A 72 13.14 -14.05 -3.95
N VAL A 73 12.57 -14.30 -2.77
CA VAL A 73 11.18 -14.76 -2.63
C VAL A 73 10.21 -13.69 -3.10
N GLY A 74 10.42 -12.42 -2.69
CA GLY A 74 9.55 -11.32 -3.08
C GLY A 74 9.55 -11.04 -4.58
N ILE A 75 10.68 -11.19 -5.27
CA ILE A 75 10.76 -10.93 -6.70
C ILE A 75 10.00 -11.98 -7.52
N SER A 76 9.86 -13.21 -7.01
CA SER A 76 9.11 -14.26 -7.69
C SER A 76 7.60 -13.91 -7.81
N TYR A 77 7.08 -13.09 -6.90
CA TYR A 77 5.74 -12.54 -6.98
C TYR A 77 5.50 -11.76 -8.29
N ASN A 78 6.49 -10.99 -8.76
CA ASN A 78 6.38 -10.21 -9.98
C ASN A 78 6.50 -11.04 -11.27
N ASN A 79 7.16 -12.21 -11.21
CA ASN A 79 7.54 -12.96 -12.42
C ASN A 79 6.39 -13.78 -13.02
N HIS A 80 5.32 -14.02 -12.28
CA HIS A 80 4.21 -14.89 -12.68
C HIS A 80 2.88 -14.12 -12.87
N GLN A 81 2.90 -12.76 -12.83
CA GLN A 81 1.69 -11.95 -12.80
C GLN A 81 1.53 -11.12 -14.08
N THR A 82 0.78 -11.67 -15.04
CA THR A 82 0.48 -11.00 -16.31
C THR A 82 -0.36 -9.74 -16.11
N SER A 83 -1.32 -9.78 -15.18
CA SER A 83 -2.17 -8.63 -14.85
C SER A 83 -1.36 -7.47 -14.26
N LEU A 84 -0.39 -7.74 -13.37
CA LEU A 84 0.47 -6.70 -12.81
C LEU A 84 1.38 -6.07 -13.87
N GLN A 85 1.87 -6.86 -14.82
CA GLN A 85 2.67 -6.35 -15.93
C GLN A 85 1.84 -5.43 -16.84
N PHE A 86 0.61 -5.84 -17.15
CA PHE A 86 -0.31 -5.00 -17.93
C PHE A 86 -0.63 -3.68 -17.20
N ILE A 87 -0.93 -3.74 -15.90
CA ILE A 87 -1.17 -2.53 -15.11
C ILE A 87 0.05 -1.60 -15.13
N LYS A 88 1.28 -2.15 -15.00
CA LYS A 88 2.50 -1.33 -15.07
C LYS A 88 2.65 -0.60 -16.40
N GLN A 89 2.29 -1.23 -17.52
CA GLN A 89 2.27 -0.56 -18.83
C GLN A 89 1.26 0.59 -18.87
N GLU A 90 0.06 0.42 -18.32
CA GLU A 90 -0.91 1.50 -18.20
C GLU A 90 -0.42 2.62 -17.24
N MET A 91 0.25 2.27 -16.15
CA MET A 91 0.88 3.24 -15.24
C MET A 91 1.97 4.06 -15.92
N GLU A 92 2.77 3.46 -16.81
CA GLU A 92 3.78 4.15 -17.60
C GLU A 92 3.15 5.18 -18.53
N LYS A 93 2.02 4.84 -19.18
CA LYS A 93 1.23 5.78 -20.00
C LYS A 93 0.69 6.93 -19.15
N ILE A 94 0.08 6.64 -17.99
CA ILE A 94 -0.40 7.66 -17.06
C ILE A 94 0.72 8.61 -16.67
N SER A 95 1.86 8.06 -16.21
CA SER A 95 3.01 8.87 -15.76
C SER A 95 3.59 9.70 -16.91
N SER A 96 3.64 9.17 -18.12
CA SER A 96 4.09 9.90 -19.32
C SER A 96 3.17 11.07 -19.70
N ILE A 97 1.85 10.90 -19.58
CA ILE A 97 0.87 11.94 -19.93
C ILE A 97 0.79 12.99 -18.82
N CYS A 98 0.68 12.56 -17.55
CA CYS A 98 0.56 13.47 -16.43
C CYS A 98 1.89 14.05 -15.98
N ASP A 99 3.04 13.46 -16.36
CA ASP A 99 4.40 13.77 -15.87
C ASP A 99 4.49 13.76 -14.33
N GLU A 100 3.72 12.85 -13.70
CA GLU A 100 3.63 12.71 -12.24
C GLU A 100 3.79 11.25 -11.82
N THR A 101 4.16 11.02 -10.55
CA THR A 101 4.33 9.66 -10.01
C THR A 101 2.99 8.92 -9.95
N CYS A 102 2.94 7.77 -10.60
CA CYS A 102 1.79 6.85 -10.58
C CYS A 102 2.07 5.68 -9.63
N GLN A 103 1.06 5.26 -8.86
CA GLN A 103 1.18 4.21 -7.86
C GLN A 103 0.01 3.24 -7.93
N LEU A 104 0.29 1.97 -7.66
CA LEU A 104 -0.70 0.89 -7.51
C LEU A 104 -0.68 0.40 -6.08
N GLY A 105 -1.86 0.27 -5.48
CA GLY A 105 -2.03 -0.25 -4.13
C GLY A 105 -3.16 -1.26 -4.04
N ILE A 106 -3.00 -2.19 -3.11
CA ILE A 106 -4.02 -3.17 -2.70
C ILE A 106 -4.33 -3.00 -1.22
N GLN A 107 -5.53 -3.39 -0.82
CA GLN A 107 -5.89 -3.39 0.59
C GLN A 107 -5.15 -4.53 1.31
N SER A 108 -4.54 -4.21 2.44
CA SER A 108 -3.98 -5.16 3.40
C SER A 108 -4.50 -4.77 4.79
N ARG A 109 -5.50 -5.48 5.30
CA ARG A 109 -6.24 -5.11 6.53
C ARG A 109 -6.80 -3.67 6.42
N ASN A 110 -6.43 -2.78 7.35
CA ASN A 110 -6.84 -1.37 7.35
C ASN A 110 -5.81 -0.43 6.69
N MET A 111 -4.89 -1.00 5.92
CA MET A 111 -3.80 -0.30 5.25
C MET A 111 -3.89 -0.48 3.73
N ILE A 112 -3.34 0.46 2.99
CA ILE A 112 -3.02 0.31 1.58
C ILE A 112 -1.56 -0.15 1.46
N LEU A 113 -1.32 -1.27 0.80
CA LEU A 113 0.02 -1.77 0.47
C LEU A 113 0.37 -1.35 -0.96
N TYR A 114 1.46 -0.61 -1.12
CA TYR A 114 1.96 -0.19 -2.42
C TYR A 114 2.71 -1.33 -3.10
N ILE A 115 2.18 -1.86 -4.21
CA ILE A 115 2.74 -3.03 -4.91
C ILE A 115 3.45 -2.68 -6.22
N ALA A 116 3.19 -1.51 -6.79
CA ALA A 116 3.93 -0.98 -7.93
C ALA A 116 3.95 0.56 -7.91
N LYS A 117 4.96 1.13 -8.57
CA LYS A 117 5.03 2.55 -8.85
C LYS A 117 5.78 2.81 -10.17
N VAL A 118 5.43 3.92 -10.82
CA VAL A 118 6.17 4.54 -11.93
C VAL A 118 6.49 5.96 -11.51
N GLU A 119 7.76 6.29 -11.45
CA GLU A 119 8.21 7.62 -11.02
C GLU A 119 8.05 8.66 -12.13
N SER A 120 7.66 9.87 -11.74
CA SER A 120 7.75 11.05 -12.61
C SER A 120 9.19 11.34 -13.01
N SER A 121 9.37 11.87 -14.22
CA SER A 121 10.66 12.40 -14.68
C SER A 121 11.04 13.71 -14.00
N GLN A 122 10.10 14.37 -13.33
CA GLN A 122 10.28 15.66 -12.67
C GLN A 122 11.26 15.58 -11.48
N PRO A 123 12.13 16.58 -11.29
CA PRO A 123 13.07 16.61 -10.17
C PRO A 123 12.35 16.72 -8.81
N ILE A 124 11.21 17.42 -8.75
CA ILE A 124 10.38 17.53 -7.56
C ILE A 124 9.18 16.60 -7.74
N ARG A 125 9.18 15.48 -7.03
CA ARG A 125 8.14 14.45 -7.08
C ARG A 125 7.97 13.77 -5.75
N LEU A 126 6.85 13.04 -5.57
CA LEU A 126 6.69 12.18 -4.39
C LEU A 126 7.70 11.03 -4.43
N ILE A 127 8.48 10.91 -3.36
CA ILE A 127 9.32 9.73 -3.12
C ILE A 127 8.49 8.73 -2.30
N SER A 128 8.19 7.59 -2.87
CA SER A 128 7.52 6.47 -2.21
C SER A 128 8.25 5.16 -2.51
N SER A 129 7.94 4.11 -1.79
CA SER A 129 8.55 2.79 -1.97
C SER A 129 7.48 1.73 -2.13
N VAL A 130 7.72 0.78 -3.04
CA VAL A 130 6.96 -0.47 -3.09
C VAL A 130 7.18 -1.21 -1.77
N GLY A 131 6.13 -1.85 -1.24
CA GLY A 131 6.13 -2.48 0.08
C GLY A 131 5.73 -1.54 1.23
N LYS A 132 5.69 -0.22 1.02
CA LYS A 132 5.21 0.72 2.03
C LYS A 132 3.72 0.51 2.29
N GLN A 133 3.32 0.71 3.56
CA GLN A 133 1.92 0.69 3.96
C GLN A 133 1.52 2.03 4.56
N LEU A 134 0.32 2.51 4.20
CA LEU A 134 -0.31 3.71 4.77
C LEU A 134 -1.78 3.41 5.09
N PRO A 135 -2.41 4.13 6.04
CA PRO A 135 -3.81 3.89 6.35
C PRO A 135 -4.73 4.18 5.17
N LEU A 136 -5.78 3.36 5.02
CA LEU A 136 -6.78 3.53 3.95
C LEU A 136 -7.50 4.88 4.04
N TYR A 137 -7.82 5.36 5.25
CA TYR A 137 -8.67 6.54 5.45
C TYR A 137 -8.05 7.87 4.95
N CYS A 138 -6.72 7.99 4.96
CA CYS A 138 -6.01 9.23 4.62
C CYS A 138 -5.22 9.16 3.31
N THR A 139 -5.48 8.15 2.47
CA THR A 139 -4.88 8.02 1.15
C THR A 139 -5.95 7.99 0.06
N SER A 140 -5.68 8.56 -1.11
CA SER A 140 -6.62 8.50 -2.25
C SER A 140 -6.84 7.05 -2.70
N LEU A 141 -5.78 6.22 -2.76
CA LEU A 141 -5.88 4.78 -3.05
C LEU A 141 -6.83 4.08 -2.08
N GLY A 142 -6.65 4.32 -0.78
CA GLY A 142 -7.49 3.70 0.25
C GLY A 142 -8.95 4.16 0.15
N ARG A 143 -9.22 5.46 -0.04
CA ARG A 143 -10.58 5.98 -0.21
C ARG A 143 -11.25 5.44 -1.47
N ALA A 144 -10.51 5.24 -2.56
CA ALA A 144 -11.05 4.63 -3.76
C ALA A 144 -11.55 3.19 -3.53
N LEU A 145 -10.88 2.43 -2.65
CA LEU A 145 -11.32 1.09 -2.23
C LEU A 145 -12.45 1.15 -1.20
N LEU A 146 -12.33 2.03 -0.18
CA LEU A 146 -13.35 2.20 0.87
C LEU A 146 -14.69 2.68 0.33
N ALA A 147 -14.72 3.38 -0.80
CA ALA A 147 -15.95 3.87 -1.42
C ALA A 147 -16.95 2.76 -1.79
N TYR A 148 -16.53 1.51 -1.86
CA TYR A 148 -17.39 0.35 -2.13
C TYR A 148 -17.95 -0.31 -0.85
N LYS A 149 -17.51 0.12 0.33
CA LYS A 149 -18.00 -0.39 1.61
C LYS A 149 -19.17 0.42 2.12
N SER A 150 -20.04 -0.22 2.88
CA SER A 150 -21.12 0.46 3.60
C SER A 150 -20.59 1.30 4.77
N ASP A 151 -21.38 2.26 5.22
CA ASP A 151 -21.02 3.10 6.35
C ASP A 151 -20.81 2.29 7.64
N ASP A 152 -21.58 1.21 7.84
CA ASP A 152 -21.43 0.31 8.98
C ASP A 152 -20.11 -0.47 8.93
N GLU A 153 -19.72 -0.97 7.74
CA GLU A 153 -18.40 -1.60 7.56
C GLU A 153 -17.26 -0.63 7.90
N ILE A 154 -17.36 0.62 7.41
CA ILE A 154 -16.34 1.66 7.71
C ILE A 154 -16.26 1.95 9.21
N ARG A 155 -17.41 2.08 9.89
CA ARG A 155 -17.45 2.30 11.35
C ARG A 155 -16.88 1.11 12.14
N ASN A 156 -17.02 -0.10 11.64
CA ASN A 156 -16.45 -1.31 12.26
C ASN A 156 -14.95 -1.45 11.99
N MET A 157 -14.46 -0.94 10.85
CA MET A 157 -13.03 -1.00 10.48
C MET A 157 -12.17 -0.01 11.25
N PHE A 158 -12.71 1.15 11.61
CA PHE A 158 -11.92 2.25 12.16
C PHE A 158 -12.49 2.76 13.48
N PRO A 159 -11.63 3.22 14.41
CA PRO A 159 -12.08 3.91 15.62
C PRO A 159 -12.73 5.25 15.25
N SER A 160 -13.54 5.79 16.15
CA SER A 160 -14.21 7.09 15.96
C SER A 160 -13.25 8.27 15.73
N THR A 161 -12.03 8.16 16.31
CA THR A 161 -10.95 9.14 16.15
C THR A 161 -9.79 8.50 15.40
N LEU A 162 -9.40 9.11 14.27
CA LEU A 162 -8.34 8.65 13.38
C LEU A 162 -7.03 9.39 13.68
N LYS A 163 -5.90 8.72 13.47
CA LYS A 163 -4.58 9.33 13.69
C LYS A 163 -4.32 10.42 12.65
N SER A 164 -3.87 11.60 13.09
CA SER A 164 -3.41 12.69 12.22
C SER A 164 -1.96 12.44 11.77
N TYR A 165 -1.67 12.72 10.51
CA TYR A 165 -0.33 12.73 9.90
C TYR A 165 0.10 14.14 9.53
N THR A 166 -0.87 14.98 9.15
CA THR A 166 -0.70 16.41 8.88
C THR A 166 -1.87 17.17 9.50
N SER A 167 -1.85 18.49 9.44
CA SER A 167 -3.01 19.33 9.84
C SER A 167 -4.25 19.11 8.98
N ASN A 168 -4.08 18.55 7.77
CA ASN A 168 -5.16 18.35 6.80
C ASN A 168 -5.77 16.94 6.88
N THR A 169 -5.15 16.03 7.64
CA THR A 169 -5.66 14.66 7.78
C THR A 169 -7.09 14.65 8.33
N VAL A 170 -7.98 13.94 7.68
CA VAL A 170 -9.32 13.64 8.22
C VAL A 170 -9.18 12.77 9.46
N THR A 171 -9.61 13.28 10.62
CA THR A 171 -9.39 12.66 11.93
C THR A 171 -10.65 12.11 12.59
N ASN A 172 -11.82 12.22 11.95
CA ASN A 172 -13.07 11.66 12.45
C ASN A 172 -13.81 10.87 11.37
N ILE A 173 -14.57 9.87 11.82
CA ILE A 173 -15.25 8.93 10.94
C ILE A 173 -16.36 9.58 10.09
N ASP A 174 -17.07 10.56 10.63
CA ASP A 174 -18.18 11.18 9.89
C ASP A 174 -17.66 12.06 8.74
N SER A 175 -16.51 12.69 8.91
CA SER A 175 -15.83 13.41 7.81
C SER A 175 -15.29 12.45 6.76
N LEU A 176 -14.77 11.28 7.18
CA LEU A 176 -14.37 10.23 6.23
C LEU A 176 -15.57 9.75 5.42
N LEU A 177 -16.71 9.46 6.05
CA LEU A 177 -17.92 9.02 5.36
C LEU A 177 -18.40 10.05 4.33
N LYS A 178 -18.34 11.36 4.64
CA LYS A 178 -18.66 12.42 3.67
C LYS A 178 -17.73 12.40 2.46
N GLU A 179 -16.43 12.21 2.67
CA GLU A 179 -15.45 12.07 1.57
C GLU A 179 -15.70 10.81 0.73
N LEU A 180 -16.15 9.72 1.35
CA LEU A 180 -16.50 8.50 0.62
C LEU A 180 -17.78 8.68 -0.22
N VAL A 181 -18.78 9.41 0.27
CA VAL A 181 -19.97 9.80 -0.52
C VAL A 181 -19.54 10.60 -1.74
N ALA A 182 -18.75 11.67 -1.55
CA ALA A 182 -18.25 12.48 -2.64
C ALA A 182 -17.38 11.66 -3.63
N THR A 183 -16.62 10.67 -3.13
CA THR A 183 -15.85 9.75 -3.97
C THR A 183 -16.75 8.87 -4.84
N ARG A 184 -17.85 8.35 -4.29
CA ARG A 184 -18.86 7.57 -5.05
C ARG A 184 -19.51 8.40 -6.16
N GLU A 185 -19.90 9.65 -5.83
CA GLU A 185 -20.58 10.54 -6.77
C GLU A 185 -19.71 10.96 -7.95
N ARG A 186 -18.45 11.33 -7.70
CA ARG A 186 -17.51 11.78 -8.75
C ARG A 186 -16.77 10.65 -9.45
N GLY A 187 -16.76 9.42 -8.86
CA GLY A 187 -16.10 8.23 -9.39
C GLY A 187 -14.60 8.14 -9.15
N TYR A 188 -13.99 9.11 -8.48
CA TYR A 188 -12.57 9.10 -8.11
C TYR A 188 -12.37 9.64 -6.69
N ALA A 189 -11.35 9.15 -6.00
CA ALA A 189 -10.94 9.64 -4.69
C ALA A 189 -9.89 10.73 -4.82
N MET A 190 -9.91 11.69 -3.91
CA MET A 190 -8.92 12.75 -3.79
C MET A 190 -8.42 12.85 -2.35
N GLU A 191 -7.11 13.01 -2.20
CA GLU A 191 -6.44 13.28 -0.93
C GLU A 191 -5.64 14.57 -1.08
N ARG A 192 -5.73 15.47 -0.10
CA ARG A 192 -5.12 16.80 -0.15
C ARG A 192 -4.20 17.01 1.04
N GLU A 193 -2.91 16.72 0.83
CA GLU A 193 -1.87 16.93 1.84
C GLU A 193 -2.12 16.22 3.18
N GLU A 194 -2.83 15.07 3.17
CA GLU A 194 -3.24 14.39 4.40
C GLU A 194 -2.18 13.42 4.94
N THR A 195 -1.33 12.88 4.06
CA THR A 195 -0.22 11.99 4.46
C THR A 195 1.13 12.68 4.40
N ASN A 196 1.28 13.64 3.48
CA ASN A 196 2.49 14.45 3.28
C ASN A 196 2.08 15.87 2.91
N HIS A 197 2.73 16.86 3.50
CA HIS A 197 2.59 18.25 3.08
C HIS A 197 3.03 18.40 1.62
N LEU A 198 2.41 19.34 0.91
CA LEU A 198 2.69 19.72 -0.48
C LEU A 198 2.42 18.62 -1.53
N ILE A 199 1.74 17.52 -1.17
CA ILE A 199 1.37 16.45 -2.10
C ILE A 199 -0.14 16.24 -2.05
N ASN A 200 -0.75 16.17 -3.24
CA ASN A 200 -2.14 15.79 -3.43
C ASN A 200 -2.19 14.53 -4.29
N CYS A 201 -3.16 13.67 -4.04
CA CYS A 201 -3.29 12.43 -4.80
C CYS A 201 -4.71 12.26 -5.33
N ILE A 202 -4.83 11.77 -6.57
CA ILE A 202 -6.09 11.40 -7.21
C ILE A 202 -6.03 9.92 -7.54
N ALA A 203 -7.09 9.16 -7.22
CA ALA A 203 -7.10 7.72 -7.41
C ALA A 203 -8.44 7.21 -7.93
N VAL A 204 -8.38 6.09 -8.65
CA VAL A 204 -9.53 5.27 -9.03
C VAL A 204 -9.34 3.84 -8.57
N SER A 205 -10.44 3.16 -8.22
CA SER A 205 -10.42 1.72 -7.96
C SER A 205 -10.29 0.93 -9.25
N LEU A 206 -9.69 -0.23 -9.18
CA LEU A 206 -9.67 -1.26 -10.23
C LEU A 206 -10.55 -2.41 -9.77
N ASN A 207 -11.59 -2.71 -10.54
CA ASN A 207 -12.64 -3.66 -10.14
C ASN A 207 -12.57 -4.93 -10.97
N TYR A 208 -12.83 -6.05 -10.31
CA TYR A 208 -13.08 -7.34 -10.95
C TYR A 208 -14.37 -7.94 -10.41
N HIS A 209 -15.31 -8.32 -11.30
CA HIS A 209 -16.67 -8.75 -10.91
C HIS A 209 -17.38 -7.79 -9.93
N ASN A 210 -17.29 -6.49 -10.19
CA ASN A 210 -17.81 -5.40 -9.34
C ASN A 210 -17.17 -5.26 -7.95
N ASN A 211 -16.13 -6.03 -7.64
CA ASN A 211 -15.38 -5.89 -6.39
C ASN A 211 -14.11 -5.08 -6.62
N PRO A 212 -13.80 -4.08 -5.79
CA PRO A 212 -12.55 -3.35 -5.86
C PRO A 212 -11.41 -4.23 -5.34
N ILE A 213 -10.47 -4.60 -6.21
CA ILE A 213 -9.34 -5.48 -5.89
C ILE A 213 -8.03 -4.72 -5.72
N ALA A 214 -7.94 -3.55 -6.33
CA ALA A 214 -6.78 -2.66 -6.26
C ALA A 214 -7.22 -1.21 -6.52
N ALA A 215 -6.30 -0.27 -6.35
CA ALA A 215 -6.48 1.11 -6.77
C ALA A 215 -5.21 1.65 -7.42
N ILE A 216 -5.37 2.60 -8.36
CA ILE A 216 -4.29 3.28 -9.05
C ILE A 216 -4.40 4.78 -8.79
N SER A 217 -3.28 5.46 -8.51
CA SER A 217 -3.27 6.89 -8.19
C SER A 217 -2.14 7.65 -8.87
N VAL A 218 -2.35 8.95 -9.01
CA VAL A 218 -1.33 9.93 -9.40
C VAL A 218 -1.11 10.88 -8.24
N SER A 219 0.16 11.11 -7.89
CA SER A 219 0.58 12.01 -6.82
C SER A 219 1.16 13.28 -7.41
N ILE A 220 0.53 14.42 -7.11
CA ILE A 220 0.79 15.73 -7.72
C ILE A 220 1.22 16.71 -6.63
N PRO A 221 2.41 17.34 -6.75
CA PRO A 221 2.79 18.44 -5.87
C PRO A 221 1.81 19.61 -5.93
N THR A 222 1.53 20.23 -4.78
CA THR A 222 0.51 21.28 -4.65
C THR A 222 0.71 22.44 -5.62
N PHE A 223 1.96 22.82 -5.89
CA PHE A 223 2.26 23.94 -6.82
C PHE A 223 2.02 23.62 -8.29
N ARG A 224 1.80 22.34 -8.67
CA ARG A 224 1.39 21.91 -10.01
C ARG A 224 -0.09 21.59 -10.10
N LEU A 225 -0.80 21.48 -8.96
CA LEU A 225 -2.20 21.14 -8.93
C LEU A 225 -3.06 22.36 -9.31
N ASN A 226 -3.85 22.21 -10.36
CA ASN A 226 -4.88 23.16 -10.78
C ASN A 226 -6.04 22.38 -11.42
N GLU A 227 -7.14 23.05 -11.71
CA GLU A 227 -8.35 22.46 -12.30
C GLU A 227 -8.06 21.66 -13.58
N GLN A 228 -7.25 22.19 -14.48
CA GLN A 228 -6.87 21.54 -15.71
C GLN A 228 -6.08 20.25 -15.43
N LYS A 229 -5.13 20.31 -14.48
CA LYS A 229 -4.32 19.14 -14.09
C LYS A 229 -5.16 18.04 -13.43
N ILE A 230 -6.15 18.44 -12.61
CA ILE A 230 -7.11 17.51 -12.03
C ILE A 230 -7.88 16.79 -13.15
N GLN A 231 -8.47 17.56 -14.08
CA GLN A 231 -9.28 17.00 -15.17
C GLN A 231 -8.47 16.08 -16.10
N GLU A 232 -7.25 16.49 -16.48
CA GLU A 232 -6.32 15.67 -17.25
C GLU A 232 -6.03 14.34 -16.54
N THR A 233 -5.67 14.40 -15.25
CA THR A 233 -5.35 13.23 -14.44
C THR A 233 -6.54 12.29 -14.29
N VAL A 234 -7.72 12.83 -14.03
CA VAL A 234 -8.96 12.04 -13.91
C VAL A 234 -9.29 11.32 -15.22
N ASN A 235 -9.19 12.01 -16.36
CA ASN A 235 -9.48 11.43 -17.67
C ASN A 235 -8.55 10.25 -17.98
N VAL A 236 -7.24 10.42 -17.75
CA VAL A 236 -6.24 9.37 -18.01
C VAL A 236 -6.42 8.19 -17.05
N LEU A 237 -6.73 8.46 -15.77
CA LEU A 237 -7.02 7.40 -14.79
C LEU A 237 -8.26 6.60 -15.18
N PHE A 238 -9.33 7.24 -15.65
CA PHE A 238 -10.53 6.53 -16.13
C PHE A 238 -10.29 5.72 -17.40
N GLU A 239 -9.46 6.22 -18.31
CA GLU A 239 -9.06 5.46 -19.50
C GLU A 239 -8.27 4.20 -19.09
N ALA A 240 -7.24 4.34 -18.27
CA ALA A 240 -6.46 3.22 -17.78
C ALA A 240 -7.32 2.22 -16.99
N LYS A 241 -8.25 2.70 -16.14
CA LYS A 241 -9.22 1.85 -15.43
C LYS A 241 -10.02 0.98 -16.43
N ARG A 242 -10.57 1.56 -17.48
CA ARG A 242 -11.32 0.80 -18.50
C ARG A 242 -10.46 -0.27 -19.17
N ASN A 243 -9.23 0.07 -19.54
CA ASN A 243 -8.30 -0.85 -20.19
C ASN A 243 -7.93 -2.02 -19.27
N ILE A 244 -7.59 -1.72 -18.01
CA ILE A 244 -7.20 -2.71 -17.00
C ILE A 244 -8.38 -3.62 -16.67
N GLU A 245 -9.57 -3.07 -16.41
CA GLU A 245 -10.76 -3.87 -16.11
C GLU A 245 -11.20 -4.74 -17.29
N SER A 246 -10.99 -4.28 -18.54
CA SER A 246 -11.20 -5.08 -19.75
C SER A 246 -10.20 -6.24 -19.82
N HIS A 247 -8.93 -5.99 -19.49
CA HIS A 247 -7.91 -7.04 -19.38
C HIS A 247 -8.30 -8.09 -18.35
N PHE A 248 -8.75 -7.67 -17.17
CA PHE A 248 -9.22 -8.59 -16.11
C PHE A 248 -10.38 -9.48 -16.56
N LYS A 249 -11.33 -8.92 -17.33
CA LYS A 249 -12.46 -9.70 -17.87
C LYS A 249 -12.01 -10.76 -18.86
N THR A 250 -10.96 -10.50 -19.62
CA THR A 250 -10.47 -11.40 -20.67
C THR A 250 -9.53 -12.47 -20.14
N PHE A 251 -8.62 -12.12 -19.23
CA PHE A 251 -7.52 -12.98 -18.81
C PHE A 251 -7.59 -13.38 -17.32
N GLY A 252 -8.57 -12.86 -16.57
CA GLY A 252 -8.63 -13.02 -15.11
C GLY A 252 -7.69 -12.08 -14.38
N VAL A 253 -7.59 -12.28 -13.07
CA VAL A 253 -6.68 -11.54 -12.18
C VAL A 253 -5.78 -12.53 -11.48
N ASP A 254 -4.48 -12.29 -11.51
CA ASP A 254 -3.45 -13.16 -10.95
C ASP A 254 -2.64 -12.50 -9.82
N PHE A 255 -3.14 -11.38 -9.25
CA PHE A 255 -2.51 -10.70 -8.11
C PHE A 255 -3.58 -10.25 -7.09
N GLY A 256 -3.16 -10.07 -5.84
CA GLY A 256 -3.86 -9.21 -4.90
C GLY A 256 -5.03 -9.82 -4.14
N ASN A 257 -5.20 -11.15 -4.07
CA ASN A 257 -6.07 -11.73 -3.05
C ASN A 257 -5.31 -11.79 -1.72
N LEU A 258 -5.43 -10.72 -0.96
CA LEU A 258 -5.12 -10.68 0.47
C LEU A 258 -6.47 -10.74 1.19
N ASP A 259 -7.05 -11.95 1.30
CA ASP A 259 -8.21 -12.24 2.15
C ASP A 259 -7.86 -12.08 3.63
#